data_047ccb87cb36ff7d9ae6530ff14695a8
#
_entry.id   047ccb87cb36ff7d9ae6530ff14695a8
#
_cell.length_a   1.000
_cell.length_b   1.000
_cell.length_c   1.000
_cell.angle_alpha   90.00
_cell.angle_beta   90.00
_cell.angle_gamma   90.00
#
_symmetry.space_group_name_H-M   'P 1'
#
loop_
_entity.id
_entity.type
_entity.pdbx_description
1 polymer ?
#
loop_
_entity_poly.entity_id
_entity_poly.type
_entity_poly.pdbx_seq_one_letter_code
_entity_poly.pdbx_strand_id
1 'polypeptide(L)'
;TRDYEGILALTERRKNDKLSVEAPFMVAVALKDSDEMVGEIAVMPDNGTISLGYTISWRHHRKGYAFEALTALINLLHERYPEWDFICFTEPENEPSMALLKKLGYKDMGYVPLQKSRVFGKWTNPATEAEIAQATL
;
A
#
# COMPACT_ATOMS: atom_id res chain seq x y z
N THR A 1 8.27 1.17 19.18
CA THR A 1 7.98 0.78 17.80
C THR A 1 8.69 -0.50 17.43
N ARG A 2 8.00 -1.35 16.79
CA ARG A 2 8.58 -2.58 16.32
C ARG A 2 9.28 -2.39 15.00
N ASP A 3 10.42 -3.00 14.91
CA ASP A 3 11.12 -3.11 13.66
C ASP A 3 10.50 -4.27 12.90
N TYR A 4 10.01 -4.03 11.69
CA TYR A 4 9.41 -5.10 10.91
C TYR A 4 10.38 -6.24 10.64
N GLU A 5 11.67 -5.97 10.64
CA GLU A 5 12.68 -7.02 10.46
C GLU A 5 12.70 -7.99 11.63
N GLY A 6 12.25 -7.55 12.80
CA GLY A 6 12.21 -8.42 13.96
C GLY A 6 10.99 -9.32 14.01
N ILE A 7 9.92 -8.98 13.30
CA ILE A 7 8.65 -9.69 13.38
C ILE A 7 8.19 -10.21 12.03
N LEU A 8 8.25 -9.37 11.01
CA LEU A 8 7.76 -9.71 9.68
C LEU A 8 8.90 -9.71 8.66
N ALA A 9 8.83 -10.61 7.73
CA ALA A 9 9.72 -10.63 6.58
C ALA A 9 8.90 -10.37 5.35
N LEU A 10 9.42 -9.52 4.47
CA LEU A 10 8.80 -9.25 3.18
C LEU A 10 9.56 -10.02 2.12
N THR A 11 8.84 -10.86 1.38
CA THR A 11 9.45 -11.71 0.38
C THR A 11 8.72 -11.51 -0.95
N GLU A 12 9.49 -11.24 -1.99
CA GLU A 12 8.91 -11.13 -3.32
C GLU A 12 8.47 -12.50 -3.82
N ARG A 13 7.31 -12.53 -4.44
CA ARG A 13 6.74 -13.78 -4.94
C ARG A 13 7.47 -14.30 -6.18
N ARG A 14 7.97 -13.38 -7.00
CA ARG A 14 8.67 -13.78 -8.21
C ARG A 14 10.16 -13.94 -7.90
N LYS A 15 10.66 -15.08 -8.28
CA LYS A 15 12.05 -15.42 -8.05
C LYS A 15 12.95 -14.50 -8.87
N ASN A 16 14.00 -14.01 -8.24
CA ASN A 16 14.98 -13.12 -8.86
C ASN A 16 14.47 -11.72 -9.17
N ASP A 17 13.26 -11.40 -8.79
CA ASP A 17 12.75 -10.07 -8.99
C ASP A 17 13.28 -9.14 -7.94
N LYS A 18 13.60 -7.94 -8.37
CA LYS A 18 13.89 -6.84 -7.46
C LYS A 18 12.64 -5.99 -7.39
N LEU A 19 12.49 -5.25 -6.30
CA LEU A 19 11.41 -4.30 -6.21
C LEU A 19 11.50 -3.34 -7.40
N SER A 20 10.49 -3.34 -8.25
CA SER A 20 10.51 -2.60 -9.49
C SER A 20 9.14 -2.01 -9.77
N VAL A 21 9.13 -0.88 -10.47
CA VAL A 21 7.89 -0.24 -10.89
C VAL A 21 7.58 -0.47 -12.37
N GLU A 22 8.23 -1.46 -12.97
CA GLU A 22 8.01 -1.79 -14.38
C GLU A 22 6.76 -2.61 -14.60
N ALA A 23 6.38 -3.44 -13.64
CA ALA A 23 5.21 -4.31 -13.77
C ALA A 23 4.66 -4.63 -12.38
N PRO A 24 3.38 -4.99 -12.31
CA PRO A 24 2.80 -5.41 -11.02
C PRO A 24 3.50 -6.64 -10.45
N PHE A 25 3.60 -6.69 -9.13
CA PHE A 25 4.16 -7.85 -8.45
C PHE A 25 3.53 -8.03 -7.09
N MET A 26 3.77 -9.20 -6.48
CA MET A 26 3.25 -9.54 -5.17
C MET A 26 4.39 -9.68 -4.18
N VAL A 27 4.15 -9.23 -2.96
CA VAL A 27 5.10 -9.38 -1.86
C VAL A 27 4.43 -10.23 -0.79
N ALA A 28 5.07 -11.32 -0.42
CA ALA A 28 4.58 -12.17 0.66
C ALA A 28 5.00 -11.56 2.01
N VAL A 29 4.09 -11.63 2.97
CA VAL A 29 4.34 -11.16 4.33
C VAL A 29 4.32 -12.37 5.24
N ALA A 30 5.40 -12.61 5.95
CA ALA A 30 5.54 -13.78 6.81
C ALA A 30 6.10 -13.39 8.16
N LEU A 31 5.81 -14.20 9.16
CA LEU A 31 6.43 -14.06 10.47
C LEU A 31 7.88 -14.51 10.37
N LYS A 32 8.79 -13.69 10.86
CA LYS A 32 10.20 -13.96 10.70
C LYS A 32 10.67 -15.23 11.39
N ASP A 33 10.11 -15.50 12.57
CA ASP A 33 10.56 -16.62 13.39
C ASP A 33 10.08 -17.97 12.89
N SER A 34 8.93 -18.03 12.26
CA SER A 34 8.30 -19.30 11.88
C SER A 34 8.10 -19.44 10.36
N ASP A 35 8.34 -18.38 9.61
CA ASP A 35 8.02 -18.32 8.19
C ASP A 35 6.54 -18.51 7.88
N GLU A 36 5.69 -18.40 8.90
CA GLU A 36 4.25 -18.51 8.68
C GLU A 36 3.75 -17.34 7.86
N MET A 37 3.06 -17.62 6.76
CA MET A 37 2.49 -16.59 5.91
C MET A 37 1.32 -15.91 6.61
N VAL A 38 1.39 -14.60 6.74
CA VAL A 38 0.29 -13.84 7.33
C VAL A 38 -0.50 -13.05 6.28
N GLY A 39 0.05 -12.88 5.09
CA GLY A 39 -0.67 -12.18 4.03
C GLY A 39 0.18 -11.88 2.83
N GLU A 40 -0.39 -11.08 1.93
CA GLU A 40 0.27 -10.67 0.70
C GLU A 40 -0.05 -9.21 0.41
N ILE A 41 0.87 -8.54 -0.25
CA ILE A 41 0.68 -7.17 -0.72
C ILE A 41 0.88 -7.15 -2.22
N ALA A 42 -0.10 -6.61 -2.94
CA ALA A 42 0.02 -6.40 -4.38
C ALA A 42 0.55 -5.00 -4.63
N VAL A 43 1.58 -4.90 -5.45
CA VAL A 43 2.15 -3.62 -5.84
C VAL A 43 1.82 -3.39 -7.30
N MET A 44 1.06 -2.33 -7.58
CA MET A 44 0.54 -2.05 -8.92
C MET A 44 1.01 -0.68 -9.39
N PRO A 45 2.12 -0.63 -10.11
CA PRO A 45 2.61 0.63 -10.65
C PRO A 45 1.87 0.99 -11.95
N ASP A 46 1.65 2.29 -12.15
CA ASP A 46 0.99 2.78 -13.35
C ASP A 46 1.32 4.25 -13.57
N ASN A 47 2.12 4.55 -14.60
CA ASN A 47 2.41 5.91 -15.03
C ASN A 47 2.79 6.89 -13.92
N GLY A 48 3.73 6.51 -13.09
CA GLY A 48 4.22 7.38 -12.04
C GLY A 48 3.44 7.29 -10.74
N THR A 49 2.44 6.43 -10.67
CA THR A 49 1.71 6.18 -9.43
C THR A 49 1.86 4.72 -9.02
N ILE A 50 1.85 4.48 -7.73
CA ILE A 50 1.89 3.14 -7.16
C ILE A 50 0.65 2.93 -6.33
N SER A 51 -0.10 1.89 -6.64
CA SER A 51 -1.26 1.48 -5.85
C SER A 51 -0.92 0.19 -5.13
N LEU A 52 -1.41 0.05 -3.92
CA LEU A 52 -1.17 -1.14 -3.11
C LEU A 52 -2.49 -1.78 -2.71
N GLY A 53 -2.55 -3.10 -2.87
CA GLY A 53 -3.63 -3.88 -2.30
C GLY A 53 -3.03 -4.85 -1.30
N TYR A 54 -3.80 -5.25 -0.32
CA TYR A 54 -3.26 -6.18 0.67
C TYR A 54 -4.35 -7.13 1.17
N THR A 55 -3.91 -8.32 1.57
CA THR A 55 -4.76 -9.32 2.18
C THR A 55 -4.00 -9.91 3.36
N ILE A 56 -4.62 -9.87 4.54
CA ILE A 56 -4.05 -10.47 5.73
C ILE A 56 -4.94 -11.63 6.14
N SER A 57 -4.33 -12.77 6.46
CA SER A 57 -5.05 -13.94 6.92
C SER A 57 -5.93 -13.57 8.12
N TRP A 58 -7.17 -14.08 8.15
CA TRP A 58 -8.10 -13.78 9.24
C TRP A 58 -7.53 -14.13 10.62
N ARG A 59 -6.64 -15.12 10.67
CA ARG A 59 -5.98 -15.50 11.93
C ARG A 59 -5.08 -14.39 12.47
N HIS A 60 -4.69 -13.48 11.61
CA HIS A 60 -3.72 -12.45 11.95
C HIS A 60 -4.31 -11.05 11.89
N HIS A 61 -5.63 -10.95 11.76
CA HIS A 61 -6.29 -9.64 11.77
C HIS A 61 -6.13 -8.97 13.13
N ARG A 62 -6.09 -7.66 13.11
CA ARG A 62 -6.02 -6.81 14.31
C ARG A 62 -4.75 -6.97 15.13
N LYS A 63 -3.71 -7.50 14.53
CA LYS A 63 -2.40 -7.62 15.19
C LYS A 63 -1.42 -6.57 14.73
N GLY A 64 -1.85 -5.65 13.86
CA GLY A 64 -0.98 -4.62 13.37
C GLY A 64 -0.05 -5.05 12.25
N TYR A 65 -0.19 -6.26 11.75
CA TYR A 65 0.69 -6.77 10.70
C TYR A 65 0.56 -6.00 9.40
N ALA A 66 -0.67 -5.65 9.02
CA ALA A 66 -0.88 -4.89 7.79
C ALA A 66 -0.19 -3.53 7.87
N PHE A 67 -0.36 -2.83 8.98
CA PHE A 67 0.28 -1.53 9.18
C PHE A 67 1.80 -1.65 9.16
N GLU A 68 2.33 -2.64 9.83
CA GLU A 68 3.77 -2.85 9.94
C GLU A 68 4.38 -3.18 8.57
N ALA A 69 3.77 -4.12 7.85
CA ALA A 69 4.26 -4.54 6.55
C ALA A 69 4.14 -3.43 5.50
N LEU A 70 2.99 -2.76 5.47
CA LEU A 70 2.79 -1.67 4.51
C LEU A 70 3.71 -0.49 4.78
N THR A 71 3.94 -0.16 6.06
CA THR A 71 4.87 0.91 6.40
C THR A 71 6.26 0.62 5.86
N ALA A 72 6.73 -0.62 6.06
CA ALA A 72 8.05 -1.01 5.59
C ALA A 72 8.15 -0.96 4.08
N LEU A 73 7.17 -1.50 3.39
CA LEU A 73 7.18 -1.57 1.94
C LEU A 73 7.04 -0.18 1.31
N ILE A 74 6.13 0.64 1.83
CA ILE A 74 5.93 2.00 1.32
C ILE A 74 7.21 2.82 1.44
N ASN A 75 7.86 2.76 2.60
CA ASN A 75 9.08 3.50 2.81
C ASN A 75 10.20 3.01 1.90
N LEU A 76 10.29 1.72 1.70
CA LEU A 76 11.30 1.15 0.82
C LEU A 76 11.08 1.55 -0.63
N LEU A 77 9.85 1.51 -1.10
CA LEU A 77 9.51 1.92 -2.45
C LEU A 77 9.75 3.42 -2.65
N HIS A 78 9.39 4.22 -1.68
CA HIS A 78 9.62 5.67 -1.76
C HIS A 78 11.12 6.00 -1.79
N GLU A 79 11.91 5.26 -1.04
CA GLU A 79 13.36 5.44 -1.04
C GLU A 79 13.96 5.14 -2.40
N ARG A 80 13.46 4.10 -3.07
CA ARG A 80 13.95 3.71 -4.39
C ARG A 80 13.36 4.54 -5.52
N TYR A 81 12.14 4.98 -5.37
CA TYR A 81 11.40 5.70 -6.41
C TYR A 81 10.76 6.95 -5.82
N PRO A 82 11.57 7.93 -5.42
CA PRO A 82 11.04 9.08 -4.67
C PRO A 82 10.12 9.99 -5.46
N GLU A 83 10.10 9.87 -6.78
CA GLU A 83 9.25 10.71 -7.63
C GLU A 83 7.88 10.11 -7.90
N TRP A 84 7.64 8.88 -7.45
CA TRP A 84 6.37 8.23 -7.68
C TRP A 84 5.37 8.57 -6.58
N ASP A 85 4.12 8.79 -7.01
CA ASP A 85 3.01 9.06 -6.10
C ASP A 85 2.43 7.74 -5.60
N PHE A 86 1.91 7.73 -4.38
CA PHE A 86 1.21 6.58 -3.84
C PHE A 86 -0.27 6.89 -3.80
N ILE A 87 -1.08 6.13 -4.54
CA ILE A 87 -2.51 6.34 -4.66
C ILE A 87 -3.24 5.04 -4.35
N CYS A 88 -4.24 5.11 -3.50
CA CYS A 88 -5.09 3.96 -3.21
C CYS A 88 -6.55 4.36 -3.29
N PHE A 89 -7.38 3.44 -3.77
CA PHE A 89 -8.83 3.62 -3.78
C PHE A 89 -9.44 2.68 -2.75
N THR A 90 -10.44 3.15 -2.04
CA THR A 90 -11.15 2.31 -1.10
C THR A 90 -12.63 2.66 -1.09
N GLU A 91 -13.47 1.66 -0.88
CA GLU A 91 -14.90 1.88 -0.80
C GLU A 91 -15.23 2.74 0.41
N PRO A 92 -16.19 3.69 0.28
CA PRO A 92 -16.52 4.57 1.41
C PRO A 92 -17.02 3.83 2.66
N GLU A 93 -17.57 2.64 2.49
CA GLU A 93 -18.04 1.83 3.60
C GLU A 93 -16.93 1.11 4.33
N ASN A 94 -15.75 1.04 3.74
CA ASN A 94 -14.63 0.28 4.32
C ASN A 94 -13.85 1.16 5.31
N GLU A 95 -14.44 1.39 6.47
CA GLU A 95 -13.82 2.25 7.48
C GLU A 95 -12.49 1.73 7.99
N PRO A 96 -12.31 0.41 8.21
CA PRO A 96 -10.99 -0.08 8.64
C PRO A 96 -9.88 0.22 7.64
N SER A 97 -10.16 0.09 6.34
CA SER A 97 -9.17 0.39 5.32
C SER A 97 -8.82 1.87 5.30
N MET A 98 -9.82 2.73 5.40
CA MET A 98 -9.59 4.18 5.43
C MET A 98 -8.79 4.59 6.67
N ALA A 99 -9.10 4.00 7.81
CA ALA A 99 -8.35 4.28 9.04
C ALA A 99 -6.89 3.85 8.90
N LEU A 100 -6.66 2.69 8.29
CA LEU A 100 -5.31 2.21 8.06
C LEU A 100 -4.53 3.13 7.13
N LEU A 101 -5.14 3.56 6.04
CA LEU A 101 -4.48 4.47 5.10
C LEU A 101 -4.11 5.78 5.76
N LYS A 102 -5.00 6.34 6.58
CA LYS A 102 -4.71 7.56 7.32
C LYS A 102 -3.56 7.36 8.30
N LYS A 103 -3.53 6.22 8.97
CA LYS A 103 -2.46 5.89 9.89
C LYS A 103 -1.12 5.75 9.18
N LEU A 104 -1.15 5.27 7.93
CA LEU A 104 0.05 5.17 7.10
C LEU A 104 0.52 6.52 6.55
N GLY A 105 -0.24 7.57 6.77
CA GLY A 105 0.13 8.90 6.30
C GLY A 105 -0.52 9.32 4.99
N TYR A 106 -1.46 8.54 4.49
CA TYR A 106 -2.21 8.92 3.30
C TYR A 106 -3.22 10.00 3.64
N LYS A 107 -3.52 10.82 2.66
CA LYS A 107 -4.51 11.89 2.77
C LYS A 107 -5.75 11.51 1.98
N ASP A 108 -6.93 11.69 2.58
CA ASP A 108 -8.20 11.51 1.89
C ASP A 108 -8.39 12.65 0.90
N MET A 109 -8.39 12.35 -0.39
CA MET A 109 -8.45 13.36 -1.44
C MET A 109 -9.82 13.49 -2.08
N GLY A 110 -10.80 12.72 -1.61
CA GLY A 110 -12.17 12.86 -2.03
C GLY A 110 -12.76 11.61 -2.64
N TYR A 111 -14.03 11.71 -3.03
CA TYR A 111 -14.76 10.61 -3.64
C TYR A 111 -14.72 10.72 -5.16
N VAL A 112 -14.37 9.63 -5.83
CA VAL A 112 -14.30 9.57 -7.28
C VAL A 112 -15.51 8.79 -7.80
N PRO A 113 -16.52 9.47 -8.36
CA PRO A 113 -17.75 8.80 -8.80
C PRO A 113 -17.53 7.69 -9.82
N LEU A 114 -16.60 7.87 -10.75
CA LEU A 114 -16.33 6.86 -11.75
C LEU A 114 -15.79 5.57 -11.17
N GLN A 115 -15.08 5.66 -10.05
CA GLN A 115 -14.51 4.50 -9.37
C GLN A 115 -15.40 4.02 -8.23
N LYS A 116 -16.42 4.80 -7.87
CA LYS A 116 -17.27 4.52 -6.72
C LYS A 116 -16.46 4.33 -5.44
N SER A 117 -15.37 5.06 -5.33
CA SER A 117 -14.40 4.91 -4.25
C SER A 117 -13.84 6.25 -3.82
N ARG A 118 -13.35 6.32 -2.59
CA ARG A 118 -12.58 7.46 -2.14
C ARG A 118 -11.12 7.22 -2.50
N VAL A 119 -10.44 8.29 -2.86
CA VAL A 119 -9.04 8.22 -3.24
C VAL A 119 -8.18 8.76 -2.11
N PHE A 120 -7.11 8.02 -1.81
CA PHE A 120 -6.13 8.41 -0.81
C PHE A 120 -4.76 8.51 -1.46
N GLY A 121 -4.03 9.56 -1.13
CA GLY A 121 -2.72 9.77 -1.73
C GLY A 121 -1.65 10.11 -0.71
N LYS A 122 -0.43 9.75 -1.05
CA LYS A 122 0.75 10.05 -0.25
C LYS A 122 1.88 10.43 -1.19
N TRP A 123 2.60 11.51 -0.84
CA TRP A 123 3.67 12.05 -1.68
C TRP A 123 3.21 12.40 -3.10
N THR A 124 2.00 12.93 -3.21
CA THR A 124 1.43 13.25 -4.51
C THR A 124 1.99 14.56 -5.05
N ASN A 125 2.29 14.57 -6.35
CA ASN A 125 2.78 15.78 -6.99
C ASN A 125 1.61 16.68 -7.44
N PRO A 126 1.87 17.96 -7.77
CA PRO A 126 0.78 18.87 -8.13
C PRO A 126 -0.04 18.45 -9.34
N ALA A 127 0.57 17.80 -10.33
CA ALA A 127 -0.17 17.34 -11.50
C ALA A 127 -1.16 16.25 -11.13
N THR A 128 -0.74 15.30 -10.31
CA THR A 128 -1.60 14.23 -9.83
C THR A 128 -2.73 14.80 -8.97
N GLU A 129 -2.43 15.75 -8.11
CA GLU A 129 -3.45 16.39 -7.28
C GLU A 129 -4.49 17.10 -8.11
N ALA A 130 -4.06 17.75 -9.19
CA ALA A 130 -4.98 18.44 -10.09
C ALA A 130 -5.91 17.43 -10.80
N GLU A 131 -5.37 16.33 -11.27
CA GLU A 131 -6.16 15.28 -11.91
C GLU A 131 -7.20 14.70 -10.95
N ILE A 132 -6.80 14.45 -9.71
CA ILE A 132 -7.70 13.92 -8.70
C ILE A 132 -8.80 14.93 -8.38
N ALA A 133 -8.45 16.21 -8.26
CA ALA A 133 -9.42 17.26 -7.99
C ALA A 133 -10.49 17.34 -9.07
N GLN A 134 -10.12 17.12 -10.33
CA GLN A 134 -11.09 17.11 -11.43
C GLN A 134 -11.98 15.87 -11.41
N ALA A 135 -11.51 14.77 -10.87
CA ALA A 135 -12.25 13.52 -10.83
C ALA A 135 -13.15 13.39 -9.60
N THR A 136 -12.97 14.22 -8.58
CA THR A 136 -13.72 14.12 -7.33
C THR A 136 -14.92 15.06 -7.30
N LEU A 137 -15.86 14.75 -6.42
CA LEU A 137 -16.99 15.62 -6.15
C LEU A 137 -16.59 16.78 -5.23
#